data_678eb7953cbf45ce42790a1ff5b233a1
#
_entry.id   678eb7953cbf45ce42790a1ff5b233a1
#
_cell.length_a   1.000
_cell.length_b   1.000
_cell.length_c   1.000
_cell.angle_alpha   90.00
_cell.angle_beta   90.00
_cell.angle_gamma   90.00
#
_symmetry.space_group_name_H-M   'P 1'
#
loop_
_entity.id
_entity.type
_entity.pdbx_description
1 polymer ?
#
loop_
_entity_poly.entity_id
_entity_poly.type
_entity_poly.pdbx_seq_one_letter_code
_entity_poly.pdbx_strand_id
1 'polypeptide(L)'
;MIRFLHGADFHLDSAFGALPPGQAAARRRESRELALRLADYVNKYGVDLVLLAGDLFDSASPFRETGEQLAAALGQMRARVFISPGNHDWYGPNSPWETVNWPENVYVFKENTLTAVEVPERNLVIHGAAFTGPEQPESLLAGFTAPADGKRHIGLLHGELDGAEARYGPIRREEAAASGLCYLALGHVHKRTAPLTLGRTVCAWPGCPEGRGFDELGEKGGLWVTLDDGAISAEFVPLARRRYRIAVSYTHLRAHETSQDLV
;
A
#
# COMPACT_ATOMS: atom_id res chain seq x y z
N MET A 1 -5.64 -10.39 20.83
CA MET A 1 -5.29 -10.56 19.39
C MET A 1 -6.06 -9.56 18.54
N ILE A 2 -5.38 -8.81 17.65
CA ILE A 2 -5.96 -7.88 16.66
C ILE A 2 -5.43 -8.32 15.29
N ARG A 3 -6.29 -8.36 14.27
CA ARG A 3 -5.95 -8.76 12.91
C ARG A 3 -6.31 -7.63 11.95
N PHE A 4 -5.40 -7.27 11.07
CA PHE A 4 -5.69 -6.26 10.05
C PHE A 4 -5.03 -6.58 8.71
N LEU A 5 -5.59 -6.02 7.67
CA LEU A 5 -5.00 -6.06 6.34
C LEU A 5 -4.28 -4.74 6.05
N HIS A 6 -3.03 -4.82 5.63
CA HIS A 6 -2.23 -3.68 5.21
C HIS A 6 -2.01 -3.75 3.69
N GLY A 7 -2.49 -2.72 2.99
CA GLY A 7 -2.33 -2.51 1.55
C GLY A 7 -1.81 -1.12 1.24
N ALA A 8 -1.24 -0.92 0.06
CA ALA A 8 -0.74 0.37 -0.45
C ALA A 8 -0.59 0.32 -1.98
N ASP A 9 -0.34 1.44 -2.61
CA ASP A 9 0.15 1.55 -3.99
C ASP A 9 -0.76 0.87 -5.03
N PHE A 10 -2.08 1.13 -4.96
CA PHE A 10 -3.07 0.56 -5.88
C PHE A 10 -2.99 1.18 -7.26
N HIS A 11 -2.68 2.48 -7.31
CA HIS A 11 -2.58 3.28 -8.52
C HIS A 11 -3.76 3.07 -9.48
N LEU A 12 -4.97 3.15 -8.94
CA LEU A 12 -6.18 3.09 -9.76
C LEU A 12 -6.16 4.19 -10.81
N ASP A 13 -6.67 3.89 -11.99
CA ASP A 13 -6.64 4.75 -13.19
C ASP A 13 -5.26 4.95 -13.84
N SER A 14 -4.26 4.12 -13.51
CA SER A 14 -3.01 4.08 -14.27
C SER A 14 -3.26 4.00 -15.78
N ALA A 15 -2.50 4.76 -16.54
CA ALA A 15 -2.71 4.93 -17.97
C ALA A 15 -2.50 3.64 -18.79
N PHE A 16 -1.61 2.73 -18.33
CA PHE A 16 -1.16 1.55 -19.08
C PHE A 16 -0.68 1.89 -20.50
N GLY A 17 0.11 2.99 -20.61
CA GLY A 17 0.49 3.60 -21.87
C GLY A 17 1.29 2.71 -22.84
N ALA A 18 1.91 1.64 -22.35
CA ALA A 18 2.61 0.66 -23.16
C ALA A 18 1.65 -0.33 -23.87
N LEU A 19 0.34 -0.31 -23.56
CA LEU A 19 -0.65 -1.21 -24.14
C LEU A 19 -1.51 -0.50 -25.18
N PRO A 20 -2.01 -1.24 -26.21
CA PRO A 20 -3.03 -0.71 -27.11
C PRO A 20 -4.27 -0.22 -26.34
N PRO A 21 -5.00 0.80 -26.85
CA PRO A 21 -6.09 1.46 -26.12
C PRO A 21 -7.15 0.51 -25.54
N GLY A 22 -7.57 -0.51 -26.30
CA GLY A 22 -8.55 -1.49 -25.82
C GLY A 22 -8.03 -2.37 -24.69
N GLN A 23 -6.74 -2.75 -24.73
CA GLN A 23 -6.10 -3.52 -23.67
C GLN A 23 -5.87 -2.64 -22.43
N ALA A 24 -5.43 -1.40 -22.60
CA ALA A 24 -5.28 -0.44 -21.52
C ALA A 24 -6.61 -0.21 -20.77
N ALA A 25 -7.71 -0.05 -21.51
CA ALA A 25 -9.04 0.09 -20.94
C ALA A 25 -9.48 -1.18 -20.16
N ALA A 26 -9.18 -2.37 -20.68
CA ALA A 26 -9.44 -3.62 -19.97
C ALA A 26 -8.64 -3.72 -18.67
N ARG A 27 -7.36 -3.33 -18.70
CA ARG A 27 -6.50 -3.32 -17.51
C ARG A 27 -7.01 -2.36 -16.44
N ARG A 28 -7.45 -1.15 -16.81
CA ARG A 28 -8.06 -0.21 -15.85
C ARG A 28 -9.31 -0.79 -15.19
N ARG A 29 -10.19 -1.46 -15.95
CA ARG A 29 -11.35 -2.13 -15.35
C ARG A 29 -10.95 -3.23 -14.38
N GLU A 30 -10.01 -4.09 -14.75
CA GLU A 30 -9.49 -5.13 -13.85
C GLU A 30 -8.88 -4.56 -12.57
N SER A 31 -8.14 -3.44 -12.69
CA SER A 31 -7.55 -2.74 -11.54
C SER A 31 -8.62 -2.22 -10.59
N ARG A 32 -9.72 -1.64 -11.10
CA ARG A 32 -10.83 -1.16 -10.27
C ARG A 32 -11.54 -2.30 -9.52
N GLU A 33 -11.60 -3.50 -10.09
CA GLU A 33 -12.16 -4.69 -9.43
C GLU A 33 -11.32 -5.15 -8.21
N LEU A 34 -10.08 -4.67 -8.07
CA LEU A 34 -9.20 -4.99 -6.95
C LEU A 34 -9.83 -4.63 -5.61
N ALA A 35 -10.48 -3.46 -5.51
CA ALA A 35 -11.13 -3.00 -4.29
C ALA A 35 -12.27 -3.95 -3.85
N LEU A 36 -13.03 -4.49 -4.80
CA LEU A 36 -14.07 -5.48 -4.51
C LEU A 36 -13.46 -6.81 -4.03
N ARG A 37 -12.40 -7.28 -4.69
CA ARG A 37 -11.68 -8.49 -4.23
C ARG A 37 -11.11 -8.33 -2.82
N LEU A 38 -10.63 -7.13 -2.51
CA LEU A 38 -10.15 -6.79 -1.16
C LEU A 38 -11.31 -6.85 -0.15
N ALA A 39 -12.47 -6.27 -0.48
CA ALA A 39 -13.65 -6.29 0.38
C ALA A 39 -14.15 -7.72 0.62
N ASP A 40 -14.22 -8.53 -0.41
CA ASP A 40 -14.58 -9.95 -0.29
C ASP A 40 -13.61 -10.70 0.61
N TYR A 41 -12.29 -10.46 0.45
CA TYR A 41 -11.27 -11.08 1.30
C TYR A 41 -11.42 -10.66 2.76
N VAL A 42 -11.54 -9.37 3.02
CA VAL A 42 -11.72 -8.79 4.37
C VAL A 42 -12.94 -9.40 5.06
N ASN A 43 -14.07 -9.45 4.37
CA ASN A 43 -15.32 -9.97 4.91
C ASN A 43 -15.31 -11.49 5.13
N LYS A 44 -14.64 -12.22 4.21
CA LYS A 44 -14.52 -13.69 4.30
C LYS A 44 -13.70 -14.13 5.50
N TYR A 45 -12.58 -13.46 5.75
CA TYR A 45 -11.63 -13.87 6.79
C TYR A 45 -11.79 -13.09 8.10
N GLY A 46 -12.57 -12.01 8.12
CA GLY A 46 -12.94 -11.28 9.33
C GLY A 46 -11.77 -10.56 9.98
N VAL A 47 -11.19 -9.56 9.30
CA VAL A 47 -10.20 -8.66 9.88
C VAL A 47 -10.87 -7.59 10.73
N ASP A 48 -10.19 -7.09 11.73
CA ASP A 48 -10.68 -6.03 12.60
C ASP A 48 -10.58 -4.65 11.91
N LEU A 49 -9.50 -4.45 11.14
CA LEU A 49 -9.15 -3.19 10.49
C LEU A 49 -8.56 -3.41 9.09
N VAL A 50 -8.61 -2.37 8.26
CA VAL A 50 -7.86 -2.28 7.01
C VAL A 50 -7.04 -0.99 7.04
N LEU A 51 -5.76 -1.08 6.77
CA LEU A 51 -4.83 0.05 6.68
C LEU A 51 -4.36 0.20 5.24
N LEU A 52 -4.62 1.36 4.64
CA LEU A 52 -4.26 1.68 3.25
C LEU A 52 -3.25 2.83 3.25
N ALA A 53 -2.01 2.51 2.95
CA ALA A 53 -0.86 3.40 3.10
C ALA A 53 -0.54 4.18 1.81
N GLY A 54 -1.53 4.85 1.24
CA GLY A 54 -1.39 5.81 0.15
C GLY A 54 -1.28 5.25 -1.26
N ASP A 55 -1.27 6.17 -2.21
CA ASP A 55 -1.22 5.91 -3.65
C ASP A 55 -2.30 4.94 -4.13
N LEU A 56 -3.54 5.17 -3.64
CA LEU A 56 -4.69 4.38 -4.11
C LEU A 56 -5.11 4.79 -5.51
N PHE A 57 -4.87 6.05 -5.89
CA PHE A 57 -5.07 6.56 -7.24
C PHE A 57 -3.71 6.94 -7.87
N ASP A 58 -3.63 6.84 -9.19
CA ASP A 58 -2.41 7.16 -9.96
C ASP A 58 -2.19 8.68 -10.13
N SER A 59 -3.14 9.49 -9.70
CA SER A 59 -3.06 10.96 -9.72
C SER A 59 -3.98 11.59 -8.68
N ALA A 60 -3.71 12.84 -8.33
CA ALA A 60 -4.57 13.64 -7.44
C ALA A 60 -5.96 13.96 -8.03
N SER A 61 -6.17 13.68 -9.32
CA SER A 61 -7.44 13.93 -10.03
C SER A 61 -7.84 12.70 -10.85
N PRO A 62 -8.17 11.58 -10.20
CA PRO A 62 -8.66 10.37 -10.89
C PRO A 62 -10.05 10.61 -11.48
N PHE A 63 -10.53 9.65 -12.29
CA PHE A 63 -11.92 9.70 -12.72
C PHE A 63 -12.85 9.60 -11.50
N ARG A 64 -13.85 10.47 -11.47
CA ARG A 64 -14.84 10.50 -10.37
C ARG A 64 -15.48 9.14 -10.13
N GLU A 65 -15.84 8.44 -11.21
CA GLU A 65 -16.41 7.09 -11.15
C GLU A 65 -15.49 6.10 -10.40
N THR A 66 -14.16 6.22 -10.57
CA THR A 66 -13.21 5.35 -9.88
C THR A 66 -13.21 5.61 -8.37
N GLY A 67 -13.29 6.88 -7.96
CA GLY A 67 -13.42 7.24 -6.55
C GLY A 67 -14.72 6.71 -5.94
N GLU A 68 -15.84 6.87 -6.64
CA GLU A 68 -17.15 6.36 -6.21
C GLU A 68 -17.16 4.83 -6.12
N GLN A 69 -16.53 4.12 -7.07
CA GLN A 69 -16.39 2.66 -7.05
C GLN A 69 -15.51 2.18 -5.89
N LEU A 70 -14.39 2.87 -5.63
CA LEU A 70 -13.55 2.56 -4.47
C LEU A 70 -14.32 2.74 -3.17
N ALA A 71 -15.00 3.89 -3.00
CA ALA A 71 -15.81 4.15 -1.82
C ALA A 71 -16.90 3.09 -1.61
N ALA A 72 -17.62 2.72 -2.67
CA ALA A 72 -18.63 1.67 -2.62
C ALA A 72 -18.06 0.30 -2.22
N ALA A 73 -16.87 -0.05 -2.72
CA ALA A 73 -16.20 -1.30 -2.36
C ALA A 73 -15.74 -1.29 -0.89
N LEU A 74 -15.11 -0.21 -0.43
CA LEU A 74 -14.67 -0.07 0.96
C LEU A 74 -15.85 -0.06 1.93
N GLY A 75 -16.98 0.54 1.52
CA GLY A 75 -18.22 0.55 2.32
C GLY A 75 -18.86 -0.82 2.53
N GLN A 76 -18.54 -1.81 1.69
CA GLN A 76 -18.98 -3.19 1.89
C GLN A 76 -18.17 -3.95 2.96
N MET A 77 -17.04 -3.40 3.39
CA MET A 77 -16.21 -4.00 4.43
C MET A 77 -16.87 -3.82 5.80
N ARG A 78 -16.90 -4.90 6.57
CA ARG A 78 -17.33 -4.85 7.98
C ARG A 78 -16.27 -4.25 8.89
N ALA A 79 -15.03 -4.23 8.42
CA ALA A 79 -13.89 -3.65 9.12
C ALA A 79 -13.86 -2.12 8.96
N ARG A 80 -13.29 -1.42 9.94
CA ARG A 80 -12.93 -0.01 9.77
C ARG A 80 -11.73 0.10 8.85
N VAL A 81 -11.77 1.08 7.95
CA VAL A 81 -10.71 1.35 6.97
C VAL A 81 -10.05 2.67 7.30
N PHE A 82 -8.73 2.70 7.37
CA PHE A 82 -7.94 3.91 7.58
C PHE A 82 -7.06 4.13 6.35
N ILE A 83 -7.07 5.36 5.83
CA ILE A 83 -6.35 5.74 4.61
C ILE A 83 -5.43 6.93 4.91
N SER A 84 -4.16 6.79 4.55
CA SER A 84 -3.18 7.86 4.53
C SER A 84 -2.88 8.20 3.07
N PRO A 85 -3.35 9.30 2.49
CA PRO A 85 -3.04 9.70 1.12
C PRO A 85 -1.55 9.79 0.85
N GLY A 86 -1.11 9.35 -0.35
CA GLY A 86 0.29 9.34 -0.78
C GLY A 86 0.65 10.51 -1.69
N ASN A 87 1.79 10.40 -2.37
CA ASN A 87 2.29 11.48 -3.22
C ASN A 87 1.61 11.56 -4.60
N HIS A 88 1.00 10.49 -5.10
CA HIS A 88 0.21 10.52 -6.32
C HIS A 88 -1.20 11.05 -6.07
N ASP A 89 -1.79 10.70 -4.94
CA ASP A 89 -3.17 10.99 -4.61
C ASP A 89 -3.33 11.91 -3.38
N TRP A 90 -2.41 12.85 -3.21
CA TRP A 90 -2.34 13.74 -2.05
C TRP A 90 -3.68 14.42 -1.72
N TYR A 91 -3.90 14.68 -0.42
CA TYR A 91 -5.08 15.37 0.06
C TYR A 91 -5.02 16.86 -0.28
N GLY A 92 -6.06 17.38 -0.90
CA GLY A 92 -6.16 18.80 -1.23
C GLY A 92 -7.49 19.14 -1.91
N PRO A 93 -7.70 20.42 -2.23
CA PRO A 93 -8.89 20.87 -2.94
C PRO A 93 -9.12 20.08 -4.23
N ASN A 94 -10.35 19.60 -4.43
CA ASN A 94 -10.77 18.76 -5.57
C ASN A 94 -10.14 17.37 -5.63
N SER A 95 -9.36 16.96 -4.63
CA SER A 95 -8.90 15.57 -4.55
C SER A 95 -10.06 14.60 -4.33
N PRO A 96 -9.92 13.31 -4.67
CA PRO A 96 -10.96 12.33 -4.41
C PRO A 96 -11.27 12.20 -2.92
N TRP A 97 -10.32 12.53 -2.05
CA TRP A 97 -10.46 12.49 -0.60
C TRP A 97 -11.43 13.53 -0.06
N GLU A 98 -11.63 14.64 -0.78
CA GLU A 98 -12.57 15.71 -0.44
C GLU A 98 -13.90 15.58 -1.20
N THR A 99 -13.85 15.18 -2.47
CA THR A 99 -14.99 15.23 -3.38
C THR A 99 -15.86 13.98 -3.40
N VAL A 100 -15.35 12.84 -2.95
CA VAL A 100 -16.09 11.58 -2.85
C VAL A 100 -16.73 11.46 -1.47
N ASN A 101 -17.97 10.99 -1.44
CA ASN A 101 -18.66 10.65 -0.18
C ASN A 101 -18.12 9.31 0.33
N TRP A 102 -17.17 9.36 1.27
CA TRP A 102 -16.63 8.17 1.90
C TRP A 102 -17.62 7.58 2.91
N PRO A 103 -17.77 6.24 2.96
CA PRO A 103 -18.62 5.56 3.93
C PRO A 103 -18.17 5.78 5.37
N GLU A 104 -19.09 5.65 6.34
CA GLU A 104 -18.81 5.86 7.77
C GLU A 104 -17.70 4.98 8.35
N ASN A 105 -17.50 3.78 7.78
CA ASN A 105 -16.41 2.88 8.18
C ASN A 105 -15.04 3.28 7.62
N VAL A 106 -14.95 4.31 6.77
CA VAL A 106 -13.72 4.79 6.14
C VAL A 106 -13.27 6.09 6.78
N TYR A 107 -12.07 6.12 7.30
CA TYR A 107 -11.41 7.32 7.82
C TYR A 107 -10.21 7.67 6.94
N VAL A 108 -10.19 8.90 6.43
CA VAL A 108 -9.08 9.45 5.62
C VAL A 108 -8.35 10.47 6.46
N PHE A 109 -7.03 10.29 6.65
CA PHE A 109 -6.17 11.33 7.23
C PHE A 109 -6.05 12.50 6.26
N LYS A 110 -6.00 13.72 6.80
CA LYS A 110 -6.09 14.94 5.98
C LYS A 110 -4.93 15.91 6.19
N GLU A 111 -4.23 15.77 7.29
CA GLU A 111 -3.16 16.68 7.70
C GLU A 111 -1.79 16.10 7.35
N ASN A 112 -0.83 16.96 7.00
CA ASN A 112 0.56 16.59 6.81
C ASN A 112 1.35 16.50 8.14
N THR A 113 0.63 16.31 9.23
CA THR A 113 1.17 16.04 10.56
C THR A 113 0.45 14.84 11.14
N LEU A 114 1.14 14.10 12.02
CA LEU A 114 0.53 12.93 12.64
C LEU A 114 -0.68 13.33 13.48
N THR A 115 -1.81 12.75 13.13
CA THR A 115 -3.05 12.81 13.92
C THR A 115 -3.41 11.42 14.41
N ALA A 116 -4.12 11.35 15.54
CA ALA A 116 -4.45 10.10 16.21
C ALA A 116 -5.95 9.81 16.13
N VAL A 117 -6.29 8.57 15.79
CA VAL A 117 -7.66 8.06 15.81
C VAL A 117 -7.74 6.86 16.73
N GLU A 118 -8.57 6.96 17.74
CA GLU A 118 -8.79 5.86 18.69
C GLU A 118 -9.72 4.78 18.12
N VAL A 119 -9.39 3.54 18.43
CA VAL A 119 -10.22 2.36 18.20
C VAL A 119 -10.44 1.69 19.57
N PRO A 120 -11.35 2.27 20.39
CA PRO A 120 -11.48 1.92 21.81
C PRO A 120 -11.80 0.44 22.02
N GLU A 121 -12.61 -0.15 21.14
CA GLU A 121 -13.03 -1.55 21.18
C GLU A 121 -11.87 -2.55 21.00
N ARG A 122 -10.69 -2.03 20.56
CA ARG A 122 -9.47 -2.82 20.38
C ARG A 122 -8.30 -2.36 21.25
N ASN A 123 -8.53 -1.37 22.12
CA ASN A 123 -7.47 -0.72 22.89
C ASN A 123 -6.28 -0.30 22.00
N LEU A 124 -6.59 0.40 20.91
CA LEU A 124 -5.69 0.70 19.81
C LEU A 124 -5.83 2.17 19.39
N VAL A 125 -4.72 2.76 18.98
CA VAL A 125 -4.66 4.09 18.38
C VAL A 125 -3.94 4.00 17.03
N ILE A 126 -4.55 4.55 15.98
CA ILE A 126 -3.92 4.69 14.67
C ILE A 126 -3.41 6.12 14.54
N HIS A 127 -2.11 6.27 14.33
CA HIS A 127 -1.46 7.53 14.03
C HIS A 127 -1.20 7.60 12.53
N GLY A 128 -1.79 8.57 11.85
CA GLY A 128 -1.63 8.73 10.41
C GLY A 128 -1.48 10.18 10.02
N ALA A 129 -0.95 10.39 8.82
CA ALA A 129 -0.82 11.69 8.18
C ALA A 129 -1.06 11.53 6.69
N ALA A 130 -1.37 12.62 5.99
CA ALA A 130 -1.56 12.66 4.55
C ALA A 130 -0.42 13.44 3.89
N PHE A 131 -0.08 13.07 2.67
CA PHE A 131 0.53 14.04 1.78
C PHE A 131 -0.52 15.11 1.44
N THR A 132 -0.14 16.38 1.51
CA THR A 132 -0.98 17.55 1.14
C THR A 132 -0.45 18.25 -0.11
N GLY A 133 0.48 17.61 -0.81
CA GLY A 133 1.09 18.01 -2.05
C GLY A 133 1.85 16.82 -2.65
N PRO A 134 2.38 16.95 -3.87
CA PRO A 134 3.08 15.87 -4.55
C PRO A 134 4.42 15.50 -3.89
N GLU A 135 4.90 16.33 -2.99
CA GLU A 135 6.16 16.12 -2.26
C GLU A 135 5.96 16.35 -0.75
N GLN A 136 6.67 15.56 0.05
CA GLN A 136 6.76 15.66 1.50
C GLN A 136 8.23 15.47 1.90
N PRO A 137 9.05 16.55 1.89
CA PRO A 137 10.49 16.44 2.11
C PRO A 137 10.88 16.22 3.56
N GLU A 138 9.97 16.48 4.50
CA GLU A 138 10.19 16.30 5.92
C GLU A 138 9.61 14.98 6.40
N SER A 139 10.28 14.34 7.35
CA SER A 139 9.77 13.13 7.96
C SER A 139 8.49 13.40 8.76
N LEU A 140 7.41 12.73 8.40
CA LEU A 140 6.16 12.78 9.15
C LEU A 140 6.27 12.11 10.54
N LEU A 141 7.36 11.39 10.79
CA LEU A 141 7.62 10.71 12.06
C LEU A 141 8.63 11.51 12.94
N ALA A 142 9.16 12.62 12.43
CA ALA A 142 10.15 13.41 13.15
C ALA A 142 9.65 13.87 14.53
N GLY A 143 10.42 13.53 15.57
CA GLY A 143 10.10 13.91 16.95
C GLY A 143 8.87 13.23 17.56
N PHE A 144 8.24 12.30 16.86
CA PHE A 144 7.09 11.59 17.38
C PHE A 144 7.50 10.46 18.34
N THR A 145 6.78 10.36 19.44
CA THR A 145 6.81 9.21 20.35
C THR A 145 5.41 8.93 20.83
N ALA A 146 4.97 7.68 20.64
CA ALA A 146 3.66 7.23 21.07
C ALA A 146 3.50 7.31 22.59
N PRO A 147 2.34 7.73 23.12
CA PRO A 147 2.09 7.79 24.56
C PRO A 147 2.28 6.43 25.24
N ALA A 148 2.79 6.45 26.47
CA ALA A 148 2.89 5.25 27.31
C ALA A 148 1.60 5.07 28.14
N ASP A 149 0.46 4.96 27.45
CA ASP A 149 -0.91 4.93 28.02
C ASP A 149 -1.51 3.52 28.14
N GLY A 150 -0.71 2.49 27.86
CA GLY A 150 -1.14 1.09 27.88
C GLY A 150 -1.95 0.66 26.66
N LYS A 151 -2.15 1.55 25.68
CA LYS A 151 -2.75 1.21 24.38
C LYS A 151 -1.69 0.68 23.39
N ARG A 152 -2.16 0.03 22.34
CA ARG A 152 -1.31 -0.27 21.18
C ARG A 152 -1.34 0.89 20.20
N HIS A 153 -0.20 1.28 19.69
CA HIS A 153 -0.06 2.39 18.76
C HIS A 153 0.47 1.88 17.43
N ILE A 154 -0.26 2.14 16.35
CA ILE A 154 0.11 1.81 14.97
C ILE A 154 0.31 3.11 14.20
N GLY A 155 1.38 3.21 13.42
CA GLY A 155 1.58 4.26 12.42
C GLY A 155 1.05 3.83 11.07
N LEU A 156 0.45 4.75 10.33
CA LEU A 156 -0.01 4.58 8.95
C LEU A 156 0.49 5.77 8.12
N LEU A 157 1.51 5.56 7.31
CA LEU A 157 2.20 6.60 6.55
C LEU A 157 2.53 6.13 5.14
N HIS A 158 2.68 7.09 4.24
CA HIS A 158 3.25 6.87 2.93
C HIS A 158 4.69 7.40 2.92
N GLY A 159 5.69 6.57 2.55
CA GLY A 159 7.09 6.96 2.56
C GLY A 159 8.07 5.79 2.62
N GLU A 160 9.35 6.12 2.67
CA GLU A 160 10.45 5.17 2.67
C GLU A 160 11.43 5.39 3.81
N LEU A 161 12.11 4.31 4.23
CA LEU A 161 13.20 4.39 5.18
C LEU A 161 14.50 4.77 4.46
N ASP A 162 15.23 5.73 5.04
CA ASP A 162 16.55 6.17 4.58
C ASP A 162 16.60 6.50 3.08
N GLY A 163 15.50 7.00 2.52
CA GLY A 163 15.40 7.32 1.11
C GLY A 163 16.50 8.27 0.64
N ALA A 164 17.14 7.92 -0.47
CA ALA A 164 18.23 8.71 -1.05
C ALA A 164 17.75 10.09 -1.53
N GLU A 165 16.48 10.20 -1.88
CA GLU A 165 15.83 11.45 -2.27
C GLU A 165 14.81 11.83 -1.20
N ALA A 166 15.13 12.85 -0.41
CA ALA A 166 14.25 13.37 0.66
C ALA A 166 13.01 14.11 0.10
N ARG A 167 12.24 13.47 -0.80
CA ARG A 167 11.09 14.10 -1.46
C ARG A 167 9.75 13.49 -1.07
N TYR A 168 9.75 12.19 -0.75
CA TYR A 168 8.52 11.41 -0.62
C TYR A 168 8.40 10.75 0.76
N GLY A 169 8.27 11.58 1.81
CA GLY A 169 8.07 11.10 3.17
C GLY A 169 9.25 10.30 3.71
N PRO A 170 10.48 10.86 3.69
CA PRO A 170 11.65 10.17 4.22
C PRO A 170 11.47 9.91 5.72
N ILE A 171 11.75 8.70 6.16
CA ILE A 171 11.73 8.31 7.58
C ILE A 171 13.12 7.77 7.93
N ARG A 172 13.73 8.27 9.00
CA ARG A 172 15.00 7.72 9.49
C ARG A 172 14.74 6.49 10.35
N ARG A 173 15.65 5.54 10.31
CA ARG A 173 15.54 4.32 11.14
C ARG A 173 15.47 4.63 12.63
N GLU A 174 16.20 5.65 13.06
CA GLU A 174 16.22 6.10 14.44
C GLU A 174 14.86 6.67 14.87
N GLU A 175 14.16 7.38 13.98
CA GLU A 175 12.81 7.88 14.23
C GLU A 175 11.81 6.74 14.38
N ALA A 176 11.85 5.77 13.48
CA ALA A 176 11.02 4.58 13.58
C ALA A 176 11.30 3.78 14.87
N ALA A 177 12.59 3.61 15.23
CA ALA A 177 12.99 2.91 16.46
C ALA A 177 12.56 3.62 17.74
N ALA A 178 12.58 4.97 17.75
CA ALA A 178 12.21 5.81 18.88
C ALA A 178 10.71 6.10 19.00
N SER A 179 9.94 5.82 17.91
CA SER A 179 8.52 6.19 17.80
C SER A 179 7.61 5.56 18.86
N GLY A 180 8.01 4.45 19.46
CA GLY A 180 7.17 3.72 20.42
C GLY A 180 5.98 3.00 19.79
N LEU A 181 5.84 3.03 18.46
CA LEU A 181 4.82 2.26 17.72
C LEU A 181 5.07 0.77 17.85
N CYS A 182 4.01 -0.03 17.82
CA CYS A 182 4.16 -1.48 17.68
C CYS A 182 4.31 -1.88 16.20
N TYR A 183 3.60 -1.21 15.30
CA TYR A 183 3.65 -1.44 13.86
C TYR A 183 3.65 -0.12 13.10
N LEU A 184 4.42 -0.04 12.03
CA LEU A 184 4.42 1.08 11.09
C LEU A 184 4.07 0.55 9.70
N ALA A 185 2.83 0.82 9.30
CA ALA A 185 2.30 0.49 7.98
C ALA A 185 2.77 1.55 6.97
N LEU A 186 3.54 1.14 5.98
CA LEU A 186 4.17 2.01 4.98
C LEU A 186 3.73 1.65 3.56
N GLY A 187 3.53 2.69 2.72
CA GLY A 187 3.39 2.61 1.28
C GLY A 187 4.57 3.23 0.54
N HIS A 188 4.41 3.56 -0.74
CA HIS A 188 5.41 4.14 -1.63
C HIS A 188 6.35 3.12 -2.30
N VAL A 189 6.76 2.09 -1.61
CA VAL A 189 7.65 1.07 -2.16
C VAL A 189 6.84 -0.05 -2.80
N HIS A 190 6.78 -0.09 -4.13
CA HIS A 190 5.96 -1.05 -4.89
C HIS A 190 6.42 -2.51 -4.77
N LYS A 191 7.62 -2.72 -4.28
CA LYS A 191 8.16 -4.05 -4.01
C LYS A 191 7.91 -4.43 -2.56
N ARG A 192 7.19 -5.54 -2.34
CA ARG A 192 7.05 -6.08 -0.98
C ARG A 192 8.41 -6.35 -0.36
N THR A 193 8.57 -5.93 0.88
CA THR A 193 9.75 -6.22 1.69
C THR A 193 9.43 -7.21 2.81
N ALA A 194 10.46 -7.87 3.33
CA ALA A 194 10.31 -8.57 4.61
C ALA A 194 10.10 -7.53 5.72
N PRO A 195 9.22 -7.80 6.71
CA PRO A 195 9.07 -6.91 7.85
C PRO A 195 10.40 -6.65 8.55
N LEU A 196 10.66 -5.38 8.87
CA LEU A 196 11.89 -4.92 9.52
C LEU A 196 11.59 -4.44 10.93
N THR A 197 12.26 -5.01 11.92
CA THR A 197 12.11 -4.55 13.31
C THR A 197 13.17 -3.50 13.65
N LEU A 198 12.72 -2.32 14.07
CA LEU A 198 13.54 -1.20 14.52
C LEU A 198 13.13 -0.84 15.95
N GLY A 199 14.00 -1.10 16.92
CA GLY A 199 13.62 -1.01 18.33
C GLY A 199 12.46 -1.98 18.64
N ARG A 200 11.30 -1.46 19.01
CA ARG A 200 10.07 -2.22 19.21
C ARG A 200 9.08 -2.13 18.04
N THR A 201 9.38 -1.32 17.04
CA THR A 201 8.50 -1.04 15.90
C THR A 201 8.76 -2.02 14.76
N VAL A 202 7.73 -2.70 14.29
CA VAL A 202 7.78 -3.52 13.07
C VAL A 202 7.33 -2.65 11.90
N CYS A 203 8.23 -2.37 10.96
CA CYS A 203 7.98 -1.62 9.74
C CYS A 203 7.76 -2.57 8.57
N ALA A 204 6.77 -2.33 7.71
CA ALA A 204 6.53 -3.17 6.55
C ALA A 204 5.96 -2.39 5.36
N TRP A 205 6.31 -2.82 4.16
CA TRP A 205 5.72 -2.41 2.88
C TRP A 205 5.05 -3.61 2.22
N PRO A 206 3.75 -3.56 1.92
CA PRO A 206 3.04 -4.64 1.23
C PRO A 206 3.45 -4.75 -0.24
N GLY A 207 3.97 -3.65 -0.81
CA GLY A 207 4.11 -3.45 -2.24
C GLY A 207 2.77 -3.17 -2.92
N CYS A 208 2.79 -2.99 -4.23
CA CYS A 208 1.57 -2.81 -5.00
C CYS A 208 0.74 -4.10 -5.02
N PRO A 209 -0.60 -4.01 -4.90
CA PRO A 209 -1.47 -5.18 -4.82
C PRO A 209 -1.76 -5.83 -6.16
N GLU A 210 -1.46 -5.17 -7.29
CA GLU A 210 -1.50 -5.70 -8.64
C GLU A 210 -0.42 -5.06 -9.51
N GLY A 211 0.37 -5.86 -10.24
CA GLY A 211 1.43 -5.36 -11.11
C GLY A 211 0.88 -4.64 -12.34
N ARG A 212 1.50 -3.54 -12.72
CA ARG A 212 1.12 -2.70 -13.88
C ARG A 212 1.97 -2.97 -15.11
N GLY A 213 3.19 -3.47 -14.93
CA GLY A 213 4.15 -3.71 -15.98
C GLY A 213 5.23 -4.73 -15.63
N PHE A 214 6.22 -4.85 -16.51
CA PHE A 214 7.36 -5.76 -16.33
C PHE A 214 8.41 -5.25 -15.33
N ASP A 215 8.26 -4.07 -14.81
CA ASP A 215 8.98 -3.50 -13.68
C ASP A 215 8.43 -3.98 -12.33
N GLU A 216 7.19 -4.52 -12.32
CA GLU A 216 6.50 -5.00 -11.14
C GLU A 216 6.26 -6.51 -11.18
N LEU A 217 7.34 -7.28 -11.24
CA LEU A 217 7.28 -8.75 -11.37
C LEU A 217 6.79 -9.48 -10.12
N GLY A 218 6.37 -10.72 -10.31
CA GLY A 218 6.09 -11.68 -9.25
C GLY A 218 4.70 -11.58 -8.65
N GLU A 219 4.56 -12.12 -7.45
CA GLU A 219 3.30 -12.10 -6.71
C GLU A 219 3.05 -10.73 -6.09
N LYS A 220 1.80 -10.27 -6.21
CA LYS A 220 1.34 -8.97 -5.75
C LYS A 220 0.13 -9.14 -4.83
N GLY A 221 0.02 -8.27 -3.82
CA GLY A 221 -1.04 -8.40 -2.83
C GLY A 221 -0.90 -7.44 -1.67
N GLY A 222 -1.31 -7.88 -0.49
CA GLY A 222 -1.22 -7.15 0.78
C GLY A 222 -0.52 -7.97 1.87
N LEU A 223 -0.53 -7.44 3.09
CA LEU A 223 -0.06 -8.14 4.28
C LEU A 223 -1.23 -8.36 5.24
N TRP A 224 -1.40 -9.60 5.66
CA TRP A 224 -2.22 -9.96 6.81
C TRP A 224 -1.36 -9.81 8.05
N VAL A 225 -1.74 -8.91 8.94
CA VAL A 225 -0.97 -8.63 10.14
C VAL A 225 -1.77 -9.08 11.37
N THR A 226 -1.09 -9.77 12.26
CA THR A 226 -1.65 -10.18 13.55
C THR A 226 -0.83 -9.57 14.68
N LEU A 227 -1.50 -8.86 15.58
CA LEU A 227 -0.94 -8.36 16.84
C LEU A 227 -1.48 -9.22 17.97
N ASP A 228 -0.61 -9.95 18.66
CA ASP A 228 -1.00 -10.80 19.78
C ASP A 228 0.03 -10.71 20.91
N ASP A 229 -0.38 -10.20 22.06
CA ASP A 229 0.40 -10.06 23.31
C ASP A 229 1.86 -9.60 23.12
N GLY A 230 2.04 -8.61 22.23
CA GLY A 230 3.35 -8.03 21.91
C GLY A 230 4.09 -8.71 20.76
N ALA A 231 3.61 -9.86 20.28
CA ALA A 231 4.12 -10.48 19.06
C ALA A 231 3.41 -9.92 17.83
N ILE A 232 4.17 -9.71 16.75
CA ILE A 232 3.64 -9.25 15.47
C ILE A 232 4.05 -10.23 14.39
N SER A 233 3.07 -10.75 13.65
CA SER A 233 3.30 -11.47 12.41
C SER A 233 2.72 -10.69 11.24
N ALA A 234 3.40 -10.72 10.09
CA ALA A 234 2.91 -10.14 8.85
C ALA A 234 3.10 -11.17 7.73
N GLU A 235 1.99 -11.70 7.24
CA GLU A 235 1.94 -12.75 6.23
C GLU A 235 1.43 -12.19 4.91
N PHE A 236 2.00 -12.66 3.81
CA PHE A 236 1.60 -12.20 2.49
C PHE A 236 0.24 -12.79 2.08
N VAL A 237 -0.61 -11.93 1.55
CA VAL A 237 -1.90 -12.28 0.95
C VAL A 237 -1.90 -11.94 -0.53
N PRO A 238 -2.01 -12.93 -1.43
CA PRO A 238 -2.11 -12.66 -2.86
C PRO A 238 -3.49 -12.06 -3.19
N LEU A 239 -3.50 -10.88 -3.82
CA LEU A 239 -4.71 -10.18 -4.25
C LEU A 239 -4.76 -10.00 -5.77
N ALA A 240 -3.60 -10.03 -6.41
CA ALA A 240 -3.47 -9.81 -7.84
C ALA A 240 -4.20 -10.86 -8.67
N ARG A 241 -4.94 -10.43 -9.68
CA ARG A 241 -5.51 -11.31 -10.71
C ARG A 241 -4.45 -11.75 -11.69
N ARG A 242 -3.44 -10.92 -11.94
CA ARG A 242 -2.35 -11.17 -12.89
C ARG A 242 -1.01 -10.99 -12.23
N ARG A 243 -0.01 -11.67 -12.77
CA ARG A 243 1.39 -11.44 -12.41
C ARG A 243 2.26 -11.43 -13.66
N TYR A 244 3.25 -10.56 -13.65
CA TYR A 244 4.27 -10.52 -14.69
C TYR A 244 5.42 -11.44 -14.34
N ARG A 245 5.92 -12.16 -15.35
CA ARG A 245 7.09 -13.05 -15.24
C ARG A 245 7.95 -12.89 -16.48
N ILE A 246 9.25 -12.97 -16.33
CA ILE A 246 10.20 -13.07 -17.42
C ILE A 246 10.49 -14.56 -17.61
N ALA A 247 10.17 -15.10 -18.78
CA ALA A 247 10.57 -16.44 -19.20
C ALA A 247 11.76 -16.31 -20.14
N VAL A 248 12.89 -16.90 -19.79
CA VAL A 248 14.07 -16.96 -20.66
C VAL A 248 14.08 -18.34 -21.31
N SER A 249 13.96 -18.38 -22.64
CA SER A 249 14.11 -19.61 -23.44
C SER A 249 15.48 -19.62 -24.10
N TYR A 250 16.28 -20.62 -23.78
CA TYR A 250 17.55 -20.87 -24.46
C TYR A 250 17.31 -21.84 -25.60
N THR A 251 17.33 -21.36 -26.84
CA THR A 251 17.46 -22.21 -28.00
C THR A 251 18.94 -22.46 -28.24
N HIS A 252 19.41 -23.67 -27.94
CA HIS A 252 20.71 -24.11 -28.42
C HIS A 252 20.61 -24.31 -29.92
N LEU A 253 21.08 -23.35 -30.71
CA LEU A 253 21.49 -23.59 -32.06
C LEU A 253 22.70 -24.54 -31.96
N ARG A 254 22.51 -25.83 -32.23
CA ARG A 254 23.67 -26.70 -32.51
C ARG A 254 24.40 -26.05 -33.67
N ALA A 255 25.64 -25.66 -33.45
CA ALA A 255 26.55 -25.33 -34.54
C ALA A 255 26.47 -26.51 -35.51
N HIS A 256 26.08 -26.31 -36.75
CA HIS A 256 26.29 -27.24 -37.81
C HIS A 256 27.81 -27.41 -37.90
N GLU A 257 28.31 -28.56 -37.46
CA GLU A 257 29.62 -29.03 -37.89
C GLU A 257 29.57 -29.10 -39.39
N THR A 258 30.14 -28.14 -40.06
CA THR A 258 30.52 -28.27 -41.46
C THR A 258 31.68 -29.23 -41.51
N SER A 259 31.42 -30.50 -41.68
CA SER A 259 32.43 -31.45 -42.14
C SER A 259 32.84 -31.01 -43.54
N GLN A 260 33.94 -30.28 -43.63
CA GLN A 260 34.68 -30.19 -44.86
C GLN A 260 35.55 -31.45 -44.97
N ASP A 261 34.97 -32.48 -45.51
CA ASP A 261 35.74 -33.54 -46.14
C ASP A 261 36.22 -32.99 -47.46
N LEU A 262 37.46 -32.52 -47.48
CA LEU A 262 38.20 -32.31 -48.71
C LEU A 262 39.17 -33.48 -48.90
N VAL A 263 38.89 -34.23 -49.94
CA VAL A 263 39.80 -35.19 -50.60
C VAL A 263 40.96 -34.44 -51.22
#